data_54f37e5192346735dc47c310f3997bb8
#
_entry.id   54f37e5192346735dc47c310f3997bb8
#
_cell.length_a   1.000
_cell.length_b   1.000
_cell.length_c   1.000
_cell.angle_alpha   90.00
_cell.angle_beta   90.00
_cell.angle_gamma   90.00
#
_symmetry.space_group_name_H-M   'P 1'
#
loop_
_entity.id
_entity.type
_entity.pdbx_description
1 polymer ?
#
loop_
_entity_poly.entity_id
_entity_poly.type
_entity_poly.pdbx_seq_one_letter_code
_entity_poly.pdbx_strand_id
1 'polypeptide(L)'
;AVTINVDDATIKDFNTRGWGVITYDTGFSYSSNVAATKLALTMGREKLYNYYDSLGFGQKTGITLPHEEKGNINFKYRTEISTASFGQGITTTPIQNLKAMTILANDGVLLEPYLVEKIVDPATKEVTYEHERKELGQRASKENIDKMLDMMYDVVYSGYTDAKFYQSDDITLVGKTGTAQITGPNGKYMTGKYDYIRSFAGVFPYEDPQYIVYVSVKQYTGSYKQFAETITGVVEEIAKYKNITESIEQIDQSKIIKLDNFISGDITSIEEKLKLLNLSIIKLGSGKYVINQYPEKGKTI
;
A
#
# COMPACT_ATOMS: atom_id res chain seq x y z
N ALA A 1 18.40 -6.13 9.84
CA ALA A 1 18.16 -6.98 11.03
C ALA A 1 16.91 -7.81 10.79
N VAL A 2 16.88 -9.03 11.28
CA VAL A 2 15.74 -9.95 11.18
C VAL A 2 14.76 -9.73 12.33
N THR A 3 15.26 -9.13 13.40
CA THR A 3 14.51 -8.87 14.64
C THR A 3 14.87 -7.51 15.21
N ILE A 4 13.94 -6.95 15.96
CA ILE A 4 14.17 -5.77 16.81
C ILE A 4 13.52 -6.02 18.17
N ASN A 5 14.27 -5.75 19.24
CA ASN A 5 13.73 -5.79 20.59
C ASN A 5 13.12 -4.44 20.95
N VAL A 6 11.92 -4.45 21.45
CA VAL A 6 11.20 -3.28 21.94
C VAL A 6 10.64 -3.63 23.32
N ASP A 7 11.21 -3.03 24.33
CA ASP A 7 10.95 -3.38 25.73
C ASP A 7 11.10 -4.91 25.94
N ASP A 8 10.11 -5.61 26.42
CA ASP A 8 10.13 -7.05 26.66
C ASP A 8 9.71 -7.89 25.44
N ALA A 9 9.40 -7.25 24.28
CA ALA A 9 8.94 -7.93 23.09
C ALA A 9 10.01 -7.98 22.00
N THR A 10 10.02 -9.10 21.25
CA THR A 10 10.85 -9.24 20.05
C THR A 10 9.95 -9.25 18.81
N ILE A 11 10.08 -8.21 17.99
CA ILE A 11 9.39 -8.12 16.69
C ILE A 11 10.29 -8.76 15.63
N LYS A 12 9.68 -9.57 14.75
CA LYS A 12 10.38 -10.36 13.74
C LYS A 12 9.80 -10.11 12.35
N ASP A 13 10.67 -10.14 11.36
CA ASP A 13 10.25 -10.29 9.98
C ASP A 13 9.87 -11.76 9.70
N PHE A 14 9.00 -11.97 8.71
CA PHE A 14 8.65 -13.34 8.29
C PHE A 14 9.84 -14.05 7.62
N ASN A 15 10.73 -13.32 6.96
CA ASN A 15 11.97 -13.85 6.42
C ASN A 15 13.01 -14.00 7.54
N THR A 16 13.17 -15.22 8.03
CA THR A 16 14.09 -15.54 9.12
C THR A 16 15.57 -15.43 8.75
N ARG A 17 15.92 -15.36 7.47
CA ARG A 17 17.29 -15.14 6.97
C ARG A 17 17.63 -13.66 6.89
N GLY A 18 16.62 -12.78 6.84
CA GLY A 18 16.76 -11.35 6.62
C GLY A 18 17.12 -10.98 5.17
N TRP A 19 17.20 -9.70 4.92
CA TRP A 19 17.52 -9.12 3.60
C TRP A 19 18.80 -8.30 3.59
N GLY A 20 19.61 -8.39 4.66
CA GLY A 20 20.81 -7.57 4.81
C GLY A 20 20.51 -6.11 5.12
N VAL A 21 21.29 -5.20 4.52
CA VAL A 21 21.05 -3.75 4.58
C VAL A 21 20.14 -3.37 3.40
N ILE A 22 18.96 -2.85 3.71
CA ILE A 22 17.96 -2.42 2.73
C ILE A 22 17.49 -1.01 3.08
N THR A 23 16.96 -0.28 2.10
CA THR A 23 16.26 0.99 2.30
C THR A 23 14.90 0.77 2.95
N TYR A 24 14.27 1.84 3.42
CA TYR A 24 12.89 1.75 3.95
C TYR A 24 11.87 1.42 2.84
N ASP A 25 12.08 1.92 1.63
CA ASP A 25 11.23 1.63 0.46
C ASP A 25 11.25 0.13 0.13
N THR A 26 12.44 -0.46 0.06
CA THR A 26 12.58 -1.92 -0.07
C THR A 26 11.96 -2.66 1.12
N GLY A 27 12.10 -2.13 2.35
CA GLY A 27 11.46 -2.67 3.54
C GLY A 27 9.93 -2.64 3.45
N PHE A 28 9.35 -1.61 2.85
CA PHE A 28 7.93 -1.53 2.59
C PHE A 28 7.49 -2.58 1.56
N SER A 29 8.23 -2.72 0.45
CA SER A 29 7.96 -3.72 -0.59
C SER A 29 8.00 -5.14 -0.02
N TYR A 30 8.96 -5.44 0.86
CA TYR A 30 9.07 -6.73 1.56
C TYR A 30 8.12 -6.90 2.75
N SER A 31 7.30 -5.91 3.07
CA SER A 31 6.46 -5.93 4.29
C SER A 31 7.27 -6.19 5.57
N SER A 32 8.43 -5.54 5.72
CA SER A 32 9.28 -5.71 6.90
C SER A 32 8.64 -5.08 8.14
N ASN A 33 8.27 -5.91 9.11
CA ASN A 33 7.81 -5.47 10.43
C ASN A 33 8.90 -4.68 11.16
N VAL A 34 10.16 -5.09 11.00
CA VAL A 34 11.32 -4.42 11.61
C VAL A 34 11.52 -3.02 11.04
N ALA A 35 11.37 -2.84 9.73
CA ALA A 35 11.46 -1.52 9.09
C ALA A 35 10.33 -0.61 9.56
N ALA A 36 9.07 -1.09 9.53
CA ALA A 36 7.91 -0.36 10.01
C ALA A 36 8.04 0.04 11.48
N THR A 37 8.48 -0.89 12.34
CA THR A 37 8.75 -0.62 13.77
C THR A 37 9.79 0.50 13.95
N LYS A 38 10.90 0.46 13.23
CA LYS A 38 11.93 1.49 13.34
C LYS A 38 11.40 2.86 12.95
N LEU A 39 10.63 2.95 11.86
CA LEU A 39 9.99 4.20 11.43
C LEU A 39 9.04 4.73 12.49
N ALA A 40 8.15 3.88 13.02
CA ALA A 40 7.19 4.27 14.04
C ALA A 40 7.84 4.75 15.34
N LEU A 41 8.89 4.06 15.80
CA LEU A 41 9.65 4.48 16.97
C LEU A 41 10.41 5.80 16.75
N THR A 42 10.91 6.04 15.52
CA THR A 42 11.54 7.31 15.14
C THR A 42 10.51 8.45 15.08
N MET A 43 9.33 8.18 14.52
CA MET A 43 8.23 9.14 14.47
C MET A 43 7.72 9.50 15.86
N GLY A 44 7.65 8.51 16.74
CA GLY A 44 7.14 8.61 18.10
C GLY A 44 5.61 8.47 18.16
N ARG A 45 5.13 8.16 19.37
CA ARG A 45 3.71 7.85 19.64
C ARG A 45 2.76 8.96 19.20
N GLU A 46 3.05 10.17 19.61
CA GLU A 46 2.14 11.30 19.40
C GLU A 46 1.90 11.58 17.92
N LYS A 47 2.98 11.65 17.14
CA LYS A 47 2.89 11.89 15.69
C LYS A 47 2.17 10.76 14.97
N LEU A 48 2.48 9.50 15.32
CA LEU A 48 1.84 8.34 14.73
C LEU A 48 0.33 8.31 15.04
N TYR A 49 -0.03 8.54 16.32
CA TYR A 49 -1.43 8.60 16.74
C TYR A 49 -2.20 9.70 16.02
N ASN A 50 -1.66 10.92 16.04
CA ASN A 50 -2.29 12.07 15.41
C ASN A 50 -2.47 11.88 13.90
N TYR A 51 -1.54 11.19 13.25
CA TYR A 51 -1.67 10.90 11.83
C TYR A 51 -2.77 9.87 11.57
N TYR A 52 -2.85 8.78 12.33
CA TYR A 52 -3.95 7.82 12.24
C TYR A 52 -5.31 8.47 12.52
N ASP A 53 -5.41 9.26 13.57
CA ASP A 53 -6.62 10.00 13.94
C ASP A 53 -7.03 10.97 12.82
N SER A 54 -6.08 11.67 12.23
CA SER A 54 -6.31 12.61 11.11
C SER A 54 -6.84 11.94 9.85
N LEU A 55 -6.53 10.65 9.64
CA LEU A 55 -7.07 9.82 8.55
C LEU A 55 -8.45 9.23 8.88
N GLY A 56 -8.94 9.42 10.12
CA GLY A 56 -10.26 8.96 10.59
C GLY A 56 -10.27 7.59 11.22
N PHE A 57 -9.11 6.97 11.50
CA PHE A 57 -9.06 5.73 12.26
C PHE A 57 -9.49 5.96 13.72
N GLY A 58 -10.18 4.97 14.31
CA GLY A 58 -10.73 5.08 15.65
C GLY A 58 -12.00 5.94 15.77
N GLN A 59 -12.51 6.46 14.66
CA GLN A 59 -13.70 7.30 14.54
C GLN A 59 -14.71 6.68 13.59
N LYS A 60 -15.99 7.02 13.71
CA LYS A 60 -16.99 6.71 12.69
C LYS A 60 -16.71 7.54 11.44
N THR A 61 -16.88 6.97 10.26
CA THR A 61 -16.65 7.67 9.00
C THR A 61 -17.80 8.62 8.63
N GLY A 62 -18.99 8.37 9.20
CA GLY A 62 -20.20 9.09 8.87
C GLY A 62 -20.96 8.52 7.68
N ILE A 63 -20.53 7.39 7.12
CA ILE A 63 -21.22 6.72 6.03
C ILE A 63 -22.65 6.33 6.45
N THR A 64 -23.61 6.46 5.53
CA THR A 64 -25.04 6.24 5.80
C THR A 64 -25.37 4.73 5.89
N LEU A 65 -24.72 4.04 6.83
CA LEU A 65 -24.95 2.63 7.15
C LEU A 65 -25.35 2.49 8.62
N PRO A 66 -26.31 1.60 8.94
CA PRO A 66 -26.63 1.30 10.33
C PRO A 66 -25.48 0.59 11.03
N HIS A 67 -25.35 0.81 12.32
CA HIS A 67 -24.40 0.11 13.20
C HIS A 67 -22.93 0.26 12.80
N GLU A 68 -22.52 1.43 12.30
CA GLU A 68 -21.11 1.69 11.99
C GLU A 68 -20.24 1.57 13.24
N GLU A 69 -19.21 0.74 13.16
CA GLU A 69 -18.19 0.59 14.18
C GLU A 69 -17.02 1.55 13.96
N LYS A 70 -16.37 1.98 15.06
CA LYS A 70 -15.26 2.93 14.98
C LYS A 70 -13.86 2.31 15.09
N GLY A 71 -13.78 1.00 15.35
CA GLY A 71 -12.49 0.35 15.60
C GLY A 71 -11.79 0.90 16.86
N ASN A 72 -10.49 0.65 16.98
CA ASN A 72 -9.67 1.10 18.10
C ASN A 72 -8.22 1.28 17.67
N ILE A 73 -7.65 2.47 17.90
CA ILE A 73 -6.24 2.81 17.65
C ILE A 73 -5.51 3.22 18.96
N ASN A 74 -6.02 2.82 20.11
CA ASN A 74 -5.39 3.15 21.39
C ASN A 74 -4.12 2.33 21.58
N PHE A 75 -2.98 2.97 21.43
CA PHE A 75 -1.67 2.43 21.78
C PHE A 75 -0.93 3.39 22.72
N LYS A 76 -0.41 2.84 23.82
CA LYS A 76 0.25 3.59 24.90
C LYS A 76 1.73 3.24 24.99
N TYR A 77 2.05 1.96 24.87
CA TYR A 77 3.38 1.42 25.08
C TYR A 77 4.18 1.35 23.79
N ARG A 78 5.49 1.31 23.88
CA ARG A 78 6.38 1.21 22.71
C ARG A 78 6.12 -0.04 21.88
N THR A 79 5.80 -1.15 22.53
CA THR A 79 5.42 -2.41 21.86
C THR A 79 4.13 -2.25 21.05
N GLU A 80 3.13 -1.56 21.59
CA GLU A 80 1.86 -1.30 20.88
C GLU A 80 2.05 -0.34 19.70
N ILE A 81 2.87 0.71 19.84
CA ILE A 81 3.26 1.61 18.75
C ILE A 81 3.92 0.81 17.63
N SER A 82 4.82 -0.10 18.00
CA SER A 82 5.54 -0.95 17.09
C SER A 82 4.60 -1.89 16.34
N THR A 83 3.69 -2.57 17.03
CA THR A 83 2.72 -3.48 16.40
C THR A 83 1.71 -2.72 15.53
N ALA A 84 1.25 -1.54 15.96
CA ALA A 84 0.37 -0.69 15.18
C ALA A 84 0.98 -0.28 13.83
N SER A 85 2.30 -0.11 13.76
CA SER A 85 2.99 0.31 12.53
C SER A 85 2.89 -0.69 11.38
N PHE A 86 2.62 -1.96 11.66
CA PHE A 86 2.41 -3.00 10.65
C PHE A 86 1.02 -3.67 10.77
N GLY A 87 0.05 -2.98 11.39
CA GLY A 87 -1.35 -3.36 11.39
C GLY A 87 -1.75 -4.41 12.42
N GLN A 88 -1.00 -4.54 13.52
CA GLN A 88 -1.34 -5.42 14.65
C GLN A 88 -1.65 -4.58 15.91
N GLY A 89 -2.46 -5.12 16.83
CA GLY A 89 -2.81 -4.44 18.07
C GLY A 89 -3.78 -3.25 17.92
N ILE A 90 -4.26 -3.00 16.71
CA ILE A 90 -5.31 -2.03 16.40
C ILE A 90 -6.46 -2.73 15.68
N THR A 91 -7.65 -2.12 15.69
CA THR A 91 -8.80 -2.58 14.91
C THR A 91 -9.32 -1.44 14.06
N THR A 92 -9.55 -1.73 12.78
CA THR A 92 -10.11 -0.80 11.80
C THR A 92 -11.27 -1.44 11.07
N THR A 93 -12.13 -0.63 10.49
CA THR A 93 -13.19 -1.12 9.60
C THR A 93 -12.77 -1.00 8.13
N PRO A 94 -13.32 -1.82 7.22
CA PRO A 94 -13.04 -1.69 5.79
C PRO A 94 -13.31 -0.27 5.27
N ILE A 95 -14.38 0.36 5.73
CA ILE A 95 -14.72 1.72 5.28
C ILE A 95 -13.75 2.79 5.80
N GLN A 96 -13.18 2.62 7.00
CA GLN A 96 -12.10 3.48 7.49
C GLN A 96 -10.86 3.35 6.62
N ASN A 97 -10.49 2.13 6.22
CA ASN A 97 -9.37 1.90 5.31
C ASN A 97 -9.62 2.56 3.94
N LEU A 98 -10.81 2.38 3.36
CA LEU A 98 -11.20 3.05 2.11
C LEU A 98 -11.14 4.58 2.26
N LYS A 99 -11.70 5.14 3.35
CA LYS A 99 -11.63 6.58 3.63
C LYS A 99 -10.19 7.07 3.68
N ALA A 100 -9.34 6.41 4.44
CA ALA A 100 -7.92 6.78 4.55
C ALA A 100 -7.20 6.71 3.19
N MET A 101 -7.53 5.71 2.36
CA MET A 101 -6.93 5.54 1.03
C MET A 101 -7.40 6.60 0.02
N THR A 102 -8.46 7.36 0.28
CA THR A 102 -8.89 8.41 -0.66
C THR A 102 -7.78 9.43 -0.91
N ILE A 103 -6.85 9.65 0.02
CA ILE A 103 -5.70 10.53 -0.17
C ILE A 103 -4.81 10.09 -1.34
N LEU A 104 -4.75 8.78 -1.64
CA LEU A 104 -3.93 8.23 -2.73
C LEU A 104 -4.52 8.52 -4.11
N ALA A 105 -5.84 8.62 -4.20
CA ALA A 105 -6.57 8.90 -5.44
C ALA A 105 -7.11 10.36 -5.49
N ASN A 106 -6.62 11.25 -4.63
CA ASN A 106 -7.09 12.62 -4.55
C ASN A 106 -5.97 13.58 -4.07
N ASP A 107 -4.76 13.40 -4.60
CA ASP A 107 -3.59 14.28 -4.36
C ASP A 107 -3.32 14.61 -2.88
N GLY A 108 -3.64 13.66 -1.98
CA GLY A 108 -3.43 13.79 -0.54
C GLY A 108 -4.59 14.42 0.24
N VAL A 109 -5.70 14.76 -0.41
CA VAL A 109 -6.91 15.29 0.23
C VAL A 109 -7.82 14.14 0.66
N LEU A 110 -8.19 14.12 1.95
CA LEU A 110 -9.09 13.11 2.51
C LEU A 110 -10.54 13.42 2.13
N LEU A 111 -11.30 12.40 1.72
CA LEU A 111 -12.70 12.50 1.37
C LEU A 111 -13.62 11.87 2.42
N GLU A 112 -14.84 12.39 2.54
CA GLU A 112 -15.92 11.76 3.28
C GLU A 112 -16.56 10.67 2.40
N PRO A 113 -16.66 9.40 2.88
CA PRO A 113 -17.31 8.35 2.11
C PRO A 113 -18.83 8.47 2.18
N TYR A 114 -19.52 8.16 1.09
CA TYR A 114 -20.98 8.12 1.01
C TYR A 114 -21.44 6.94 0.13
N LEU A 115 -22.70 6.55 0.25
CA LEU A 115 -23.33 5.50 -0.54
C LEU A 115 -24.50 6.02 -1.39
N VAL A 116 -25.25 6.98 -0.86
CA VAL A 116 -26.42 7.53 -1.54
C VAL A 116 -26.00 8.80 -2.27
N GLU A 117 -25.94 8.71 -3.59
CA GLU A 117 -25.65 9.87 -4.44
C GLU A 117 -26.84 10.82 -4.49
N LYS A 118 -28.04 10.27 -4.76
CA LYS A 118 -29.25 11.07 -4.80
C LYS A 118 -30.50 10.24 -4.51
N ILE A 119 -31.55 10.90 -4.05
CA ILE A 119 -32.89 10.34 -3.89
C ILE A 119 -33.82 11.10 -4.81
N VAL A 120 -34.54 10.36 -5.65
CA VAL A 120 -35.48 10.91 -6.63
C VAL A 120 -36.88 10.42 -6.30
N ASP A 121 -37.86 11.34 -6.21
CA ASP A 121 -39.27 10.96 -6.10
C ASP A 121 -39.73 10.25 -7.40
N PRO A 122 -40.26 9.02 -7.30
CA PRO A 122 -40.58 8.25 -8.49
C PRO A 122 -41.80 8.81 -9.27
N ALA A 123 -42.66 9.57 -8.61
CA ALA A 123 -43.87 10.16 -9.23
C ALA A 123 -43.60 11.54 -9.85
N THR A 124 -42.95 12.42 -9.12
CA THR A 124 -42.67 13.80 -9.56
C THR A 124 -41.38 13.94 -10.34
N LYS A 125 -40.45 12.96 -10.21
CA LYS A 125 -39.05 13.00 -10.73
C LYS A 125 -38.21 14.08 -10.10
N GLU A 126 -38.66 14.71 -9.03
CA GLU A 126 -37.89 15.69 -8.28
C GLU A 126 -36.79 15.03 -7.49
N VAL A 127 -35.58 15.63 -7.48
CA VAL A 127 -34.46 15.23 -6.63
C VAL A 127 -34.73 15.77 -5.23
N THR A 128 -34.98 14.90 -4.26
CA THR A 128 -35.28 15.24 -2.87
C THR A 128 -34.02 15.27 -1.99
N TYR A 129 -32.95 14.64 -2.45
CA TYR A 129 -31.63 14.65 -1.84
C TYR A 129 -30.56 14.43 -2.92
N GLU A 130 -29.48 15.17 -2.85
CA GLU A 130 -28.28 14.97 -3.64
C GLU A 130 -27.05 15.17 -2.74
N HIS A 131 -26.12 14.23 -2.80
CA HIS A 131 -24.91 14.29 -2.00
C HIS A 131 -23.93 15.28 -2.61
N GLU A 132 -23.40 16.19 -1.80
CA GLU A 132 -22.29 17.05 -2.17
C GLU A 132 -20.97 16.38 -1.77
N ARG A 133 -20.03 16.30 -2.72
CA ARG A 133 -18.66 15.81 -2.43
C ARG A 133 -18.03 16.65 -1.34
N LYS A 134 -17.54 15.98 -0.29
CA LYS A 134 -16.98 16.67 0.87
C LYS A 134 -15.51 16.31 1.08
N GLU A 135 -14.68 17.32 0.99
CA GLU A 135 -13.25 17.24 1.27
C GLU A 135 -12.98 17.56 2.75
N LEU A 136 -12.22 16.66 3.40
CA LEU A 136 -11.89 16.77 4.83
C LEU A 136 -10.51 17.40 5.08
N GLY A 137 -9.89 17.91 4.00
CA GLY A 137 -8.61 18.62 4.00
C GLY A 137 -7.41 17.75 3.69
N GLN A 138 -6.30 18.44 3.42
CA GLN A 138 -5.02 17.85 3.04
C GLN A 138 -4.40 17.01 4.18
N ARG A 139 -3.93 15.79 3.90
CA ARG A 139 -3.25 14.91 4.85
C ARG A 139 -1.82 14.58 4.44
N ALA A 140 -1.53 14.67 3.14
CA ALA A 140 -0.19 14.52 2.59
C ALA A 140 -0.01 15.45 1.40
N SER A 141 1.22 15.86 1.07
CA SER A 141 1.49 16.57 -0.16
C SER A 141 1.37 15.63 -1.36
N LYS A 142 1.04 16.18 -2.54
CA LYS A 142 1.02 15.40 -3.78
C LYS A 142 2.35 14.66 -4.00
N GLU A 143 3.48 15.32 -3.79
CA GLU A 143 4.82 14.70 -3.91
C GLU A 143 4.97 13.45 -3.04
N ASN A 144 4.43 13.46 -1.81
CA ASN A 144 4.48 12.31 -0.92
C ASN A 144 3.49 11.22 -1.36
N ILE A 145 2.36 11.59 -1.96
CA ILE A 145 1.42 10.63 -2.56
C ILE A 145 2.07 9.95 -3.76
N ASP A 146 2.69 10.69 -4.66
CA ASP A 146 3.38 10.13 -5.82
C ASP A 146 4.45 9.12 -5.38
N LYS A 147 5.29 9.48 -4.40
CA LYS A 147 6.27 8.54 -3.81
C LYS A 147 5.63 7.31 -3.17
N MET A 148 4.49 7.45 -2.52
CA MET A 148 3.77 6.30 -1.94
C MET A 148 3.22 5.39 -3.04
N LEU A 149 2.69 5.96 -4.12
CA LEU A 149 2.22 5.19 -5.27
C LEU A 149 3.37 4.43 -5.93
N ASP A 150 4.54 5.06 -6.10
CA ASP A 150 5.76 4.40 -6.59
C ASP A 150 6.17 3.21 -5.70
N MET A 151 6.16 3.40 -4.37
CA MET A 151 6.44 2.31 -3.43
C MET A 151 5.39 1.19 -3.53
N MET A 152 4.10 1.52 -3.74
CA MET A 152 3.04 0.53 -3.95
C MET A 152 3.17 -0.18 -5.30
N TYR A 153 3.67 0.51 -6.32
CA TYR A 153 4.03 -0.08 -7.61
C TYR A 153 5.14 -1.13 -7.42
N ASP A 154 6.19 -0.78 -6.70
CA ASP A 154 7.28 -1.72 -6.39
C ASP A 154 6.82 -2.97 -5.62
N VAL A 155 5.83 -2.85 -4.74
CA VAL A 155 5.23 -4.02 -4.07
C VAL A 155 4.72 -5.04 -5.09
N VAL A 156 4.02 -4.58 -6.13
CA VAL A 156 3.35 -5.45 -7.11
C VAL A 156 4.29 -5.85 -8.24
N TYR A 157 5.11 -4.92 -8.75
CA TYR A 157 5.84 -5.10 -10.00
C TYR A 157 7.33 -5.43 -9.85
N SER A 158 7.93 -5.28 -8.66
CA SER A 158 9.34 -5.62 -8.44
C SER A 158 9.65 -7.12 -8.54
N GLY A 159 8.65 -7.98 -8.42
CA GLY A 159 8.78 -9.43 -8.49
C GLY A 159 9.36 -10.11 -7.23
N TYR A 160 9.63 -9.35 -6.16
CA TYR A 160 10.24 -9.87 -4.93
C TYR A 160 9.28 -10.56 -3.97
N THR A 161 7.96 -10.39 -4.17
CA THR A 161 6.94 -10.94 -3.27
C THR A 161 5.82 -11.63 -4.05
N ASP A 162 4.95 -12.34 -3.32
CA ASP A 162 3.73 -12.93 -3.90
C ASP A 162 2.72 -11.85 -4.38
N ALA A 163 2.98 -10.58 -4.11
CA ALA A 163 2.18 -9.47 -4.64
C ALA A 163 2.25 -9.37 -6.18
N LYS A 164 3.22 -10.00 -6.82
CA LYS A 164 3.28 -10.14 -8.29
C LYS A 164 2.03 -10.79 -8.90
N PHE A 165 1.24 -11.54 -8.12
CA PHE A 165 -0.02 -12.14 -8.59
C PHE A 165 -1.16 -11.12 -8.74
N TYR A 166 -0.96 -9.86 -8.32
CA TYR A 166 -1.88 -8.75 -8.59
C TYR A 166 -1.57 -8.00 -9.89
N GLN A 167 -0.53 -8.40 -10.62
CA GLN A 167 -0.22 -7.83 -11.93
C GLN A 167 -1.33 -8.15 -12.92
N SER A 168 -1.68 -7.18 -13.76
CA SER A 168 -2.60 -7.29 -14.87
C SER A 168 -1.97 -6.70 -16.12
N ASP A 169 -2.32 -7.26 -17.28
CA ASP A 169 -1.94 -6.71 -18.57
C ASP A 169 -2.93 -5.62 -19.06
N ASP A 170 -4.11 -5.55 -18.44
CA ASP A 170 -5.20 -4.65 -18.83
C ASP A 170 -5.20 -3.33 -18.05
N ILE A 171 -4.66 -3.31 -16.83
CA ILE A 171 -4.67 -2.14 -15.93
C ILE A 171 -3.53 -2.18 -14.91
N THR A 172 -2.87 -1.05 -14.68
CA THR A 172 -1.83 -0.97 -13.65
C THR A 172 -2.45 -0.82 -12.26
N LEU A 173 -2.65 -1.96 -11.58
CA LEU A 173 -3.11 -2.02 -10.19
C LEU A 173 -1.90 -1.97 -9.26
N VAL A 174 -1.85 -0.99 -8.37
CA VAL A 174 -0.80 -0.88 -7.34
C VAL A 174 -1.40 -1.00 -5.95
N GLY A 175 -0.64 -1.54 -5.01
CA GLY A 175 -1.22 -1.78 -3.69
C GLY A 175 -0.29 -2.42 -2.68
N LYS A 176 -0.87 -2.74 -1.52
CA LYS A 176 -0.18 -3.37 -0.41
C LYS A 176 -0.99 -4.55 0.12
N THR A 177 -0.32 -5.67 0.26
CA THR A 177 -0.87 -6.88 0.93
C THR A 177 -0.81 -6.74 2.43
N GLY A 178 -1.77 -7.35 3.13
CA GLY A 178 -1.79 -7.49 4.57
C GLY A 178 -2.06 -8.93 5.01
N THR A 179 -1.43 -9.33 6.11
CA THR A 179 -1.68 -10.61 6.77
C THR A 179 -1.62 -10.38 8.27
N ALA A 180 -2.78 -10.23 8.90
CA ALA A 180 -2.91 -9.94 10.32
C ALA A 180 -3.38 -11.17 11.09
N GLN A 181 -2.76 -11.46 12.24
CA GLN A 181 -3.21 -12.52 13.13
C GLN A 181 -4.55 -12.18 13.77
N ILE A 182 -5.40 -13.17 13.94
CA ILE A 182 -6.71 -13.02 14.58
C ILE A 182 -6.55 -13.15 16.08
N THR A 183 -7.12 -12.22 16.83
CA THR A 183 -7.22 -12.31 18.29
C THR A 183 -8.33 -13.29 18.68
N GLY A 184 -7.99 -14.29 19.47
CA GLY A 184 -8.93 -15.25 19.99
C GLY A 184 -9.73 -14.71 21.20
N PRO A 185 -10.72 -15.48 21.70
CA PRO A 185 -11.58 -15.08 22.82
C PRO A 185 -10.83 -14.79 24.12
N ASN A 186 -9.64 -15.35 24.29
CA ASN A 186 -8.77 -15.14 25.46
C ASN A 186 -7.86 -13.90 25.34
N GLY A 187 -8.06 -13.06 24.32
CA GLY A 187 -7.24 -11.88 24.05
C GLY A 187 -5.85 -12.16 23.48
N LYS A 188 -5.50 -13.42 23.22
CA LYS A 188 -4.23 -13.80 22.60
C LYS A 188 -4.41 -14.07 21.10
N TYR A 189 -3.35 -13.89 20.31
CA TYR A 189 -3.37 -14.25 18.90
C TYR A 189 -3.54 -15.77 18.75
N MET A 190 -4.40 -16.14 17.83
CA MET A 190 -4.58 -17.52 17.38
C MET A 190 -3.36 -17.95 16.55
N THR A 191 -3.05 -19.25 16.55
CA THR A 191 -1.83 -19.79 15.93
C THR A 191 -2.08 -20.89 14.92
N GLY A 192 -3.33 -21.13 14.53
CA GLY A 192 -3.69 -22.09 13.50
C GLY A 192 -3.25 -21.63 12.11
N LYS A 193 -3.11 -22.56 11.19
CA LYS A 193 -2.64 -22.32 9.81
C LYS A 193 -3.44 -21.25 9.07
N TYR A 194 -4.71 -21.10 9.39
CA TYR A 194 -5.62 -20.16 8.72
C TYR A 194 -6.10 -19.03 9.65
N ASP A 195 -5.51 -18.88 10.82
CA ASP A 195 -5.93 -17.89 11.81
C ASP A 195 -5.41 -16.48 11.50
N TYR A 196 -5.62 -16.08 10.26
CA TYR A 196 -5.22 -14.78 9.74
C TYR A 196 -6.36 -14.08 9.00
N ILE A 197 -6.34 -12.76 9.03
CA ILE A 197 -7.06 -11.91 8.08
C ILE A 197 -6.09 -11.59 6.97
N ARG A 198 -6.41 -12.00 5.74
CA ARG A 198 -5.70 -11.59 4.54
C ARG A 198 -6.39 -10.37 3.95
N SER A 199 -5.62 -9.39 3.53
CA SER A 199 -6.16 -8.21 2.90
C SER A 199 -5.27 -7.72 1.76
N PHE A 200 -5.90 -6.97 0.87
CA PHE A 200 -5.25 -6.17 -0.14
C PHE A 200 -5.89 -4.79 -0.17
N ALA A 201 -5.07 -3.76 -0.22
CA ALA A 201 -5.45 -2.38 -0.34
C ALA A 201 -4.72 -1.80 -1.55
N GLY A 202 -5.46 -1.37 -2.57
CA GLY A 202 -4.88 -0.91 -3.83
C GLY A 202 -5.64 0.25 -4.45
N VAL A 203 -4.99 0.89 -5.42
CA VAL A 203 -5.58 1.92 -6.27
C VAL A 203 -5.28 1.62 -7.74
N PHE A 204 -6.13 2.09 -8.64
CA PHE A 204 -5.99 1.93 -10.07
C PHE A 204 -6.74 3.00 -10.87
N PRO A 205 -6.32 3.33 -12.12
CA PRO A 205 -4.99 3.00 -12.65
C PRO A 205 -3.88 3.74 -11.87
N TYR A 206 -2.65 3.20 -11.88
CA TYR A 206 -1.51 3.86 -11.22
C TYR A 206 -1.19 5.23 -11.80
N GLU A 207 -1.31 5.37 -13.12
CA GLU A 207 -0.98 6.57 -13.87
C GLU A 207 -1.89 7.76 -13.56
N ASP A 208 -3.16 7.47 -13.23
CA ASP A 208 -4.18 8.45 -12.84
C ASP A 208 -5.17 7.77 -11.86
N PRO A 209 -4.84 7.69 -10.57
CA PRO A 209 -5.63 6.95 -9.60
C PRO A 209 -7.05 7.49 -9.44
N GLN A 210 -8.05 6.71 -9.88
CA GLN A 210 -9.47 7.06 -9.82
C GLN A 210 -10.28 6.11 -8.93
N TYR A 211 -9.78 4.90 -8.73
CA TYR A 211 -10.49 3.85 -8.00
C TYR A 211 -9.63 3.29 -6.89
N ILE A 212 -10.30 2.93 -5.81
CA ILE A 212 -9.69 2.30 -4.64
C ILE A 212 -10.34 0.94 -4.45
N VAL A 213 -9.53 -0.10 -4.25
CA VAL A 213 -9.99 -1.42 -3.88
C VAL A 213 -9.45 -1.81 -2.51
N TYR A 214 -10.34 -2.27 -1.63
CA TYR A 214 -9.97 -2.87 -0.35
C TYR A 214 -10.74 -4.18 -0.18
N VAL A 215 -9.99 -5.26 -0.01
CA VAL A 215 -10.55 -6.59 0.24
C VAL A 215 -9.92 -7.17 1.48
N SER A 216 -10.72 -7.73 2.36
CA SER A 216 -10.25 -8.49 3.52
C SER A 216 -11.06 -9.75 3.72
N VAL A 217 -10.37 -10.87 3.99
CA VAL A 217 -11.02 -12.17 4.23
C VAL A 217 -10.42 -12.81 5.49
N LYS A 218 -11.29 -13.14 6.43
CA LYS A 218 -10.92 -13.83 7.65
C LYS A 218 -10.85 -15.34 7.40
N GLN A 219 -9.77 -15.96 7.87
CA GLN A 219 -9.56 -17.42 7.81
C GLN A 219 -9.66 -17.98 6.37
N TYR A 220 -9.05 -17.28 5.43
CA TYR A 220 -9.03 -17.71 4.03
C TYR A 220 -8.18 -18.99 3.86
N THR A 221 -8.74 -20.01 3.27
CA THR A 221 -8.11 -21.34 3.09
C THR A 221 -7.49 -21.53 1.71
N GLY A 222 -7.78 -20.66 0.75
CA GLY A 222 -7.20 -20.69 -0.60
C GLY A 222 -5.74 -20.21 -0.66
N SER A 223 -5.15 -20.30 -1.83
CA SER A 223 -3.78 -19.83 -2.06
C SER A 223 -3.70 -18.30 -2.20
N TYR A 224 -2.50 -17.73 -2.01
CA TYR A 224 -2.24 -16.31 -2.29
C TYR A 224 -2.56 -15.94 -3.73
N LYS A 225 -2.18 -16.81 -4.66
CA LYS A 225 -2.43 -16.63 -6.07
C LYS A 225 -3.93 -16.51 -6.38
N GLN A 226 -4.74 -17.46 -5.89
CA GLN A 226 -6.20 -17.40 -6.09
C GLN A 226 -6.84 -16.14 -5.50
N PHE A 227 -6.37 -15.71 -4.31
CA PHE A 227 -6.86 -14.49 -3.69
C PHE A 227 -6.56 -13.26 -4.54
N ALA A 228 -5.32 -13.16 -5.04
CA ALA A 228 -4.88 -12.06 -5.89
C ALA A 228 -5.61 -12.05 -7.24
N GLU A 229 -5.64 -13.19 -7.95
CA GLU A 229 -6.30 -13.32 -9.26
C GLU A 229 -7.80 -12.99 -9.19
N THR A 230 -8.47 -13.33 -8.09
CA THR A 230 -9.87 -12.95 -7.89
C THR A 230 -10.05 -11.43 -7.80
N ILE A 231 -9.16 -10.75 -7.08
CA ILE A 231 -9.21 -9.28 -6.92
C ILE A 231 -8.85 -8.60 -8.25
N THR A 232 -7.80 -9.06 -8.91
CA THR A 232 -7.35 -8.52 -10.20
C THR A 232 -8.46 -8.66 -11.25
N GLY A 233 -9.10 -9.82 -11.33
CA GLY A 233 -10.22 -10.03 -12.27
C GLY A 233 -11.40 -9.07 -12.02
N VAL A 234 -11.74 -8.76 -10.77
CA VAL A 234 -12.76 -7.75 -10.46
C VAL A 234 -12.31 -6.35 -10.90
N VAL A 235 -11.05 -6.01 -10.67
CA VAL A 235 -10.47 -4.71 -11.08
C VAL A 235 -10.48 -4.57 -12.60
N GLU A 236 -10.11 -5.61 -13.34
CA GLU A 236 -10.15 -5.65 -14.81
C GLU A 236 -11.57 -5.46 -15.36
N GLU A 237 -12.56 -6.12 -14.77
CA GLU A 237 -13.96 -5.95 -15.18
C GLU A 237 -14.48 -4.52 -14.88
N ILE A 238 -14.08 -3.92 -13.75
CA ILE A 238 -14.40 -2.51 -13.47
C ILE A 238 -13.70 -1.60 -14.49
N ALA A 239 -12.44 -1.86 -14.81
CA ALA A 239 -11.68 -1.08 -15.78
C ALA A 239 -12.33 -1.11 -17.17
N LYS A 240 -12.74 -2.30 -17.65
CA LYS A 240 -13.48 -2.47 -18.90
C LYS A 240 -14.81 -1.73 -18.88
N TYR A 241 -15.60 -1.89 -17.81
CA TYR A 241 -16.89 -1.22 -17.67
C TYR A 241 -16.77 0.31 -17.67
N LYS A 242 -15.68 0.84 -17.13
CA LYS A 242 -15.42 2.28 -17.04
C LYS A 242 -14.61 2.83 -18.22
N ASN A 243 -14.25 1.98 -19.20
CA ASN A 243 -13.43 2.34 -20.37
C ASN A 243 -12.09 2.97 -20.00
N ILE A 244 -11.47 2.51 -18.91
CA ILE A 244 -10.13 3.00 -18.45
C ILE A 244 -8.98 2.09 -18.89
N THR A 245 -9.27 0.99 -19.57
CA THR A 245 -8.25 0.08 -20.15
C THR A 245 -7.48 0.72 -21.32
N GLU A 246 -8.06 1.72 -21.98
CA GLU A 246 -7.42 2.41 -23.11
C GLU A 246 -6.20 3.28 -22.72
N SER A 247 -6.02 3.58 -21.42
CA SER A 247 -4.87 4.37 -20.95
C SER A 247 -3.55 3.61 -21.01
N ILE A 248 -3.58 2.27 -21.04
CA ILE A 248 -2.36 1.44 -21.10
C ILE A 248 -1.76 1.40 -22.51
N GLU A 249 -2.56 1.55 -23.57
CA GLU A 249 -2.05 1.58 -24.96
C GLU A 249 -1.21 2.82 -25.29
N GLN A 250 -1.18 3.83 -24.43
CA GLN A 250 -0.43 5.08 -24.64
C GLN A 250 0.85 5.22 -23.81
N ILE A 251 1.34 4.16 -23.16
CA ILE A 251 2.72 4.19 -22.68
C ILE A 251 3.60 4.26 -23.92
N ASP A 252 4.16 5.44 -24.12
CA ASP A 252 5.09 5.70 -25.23
C ASP A 252 6.26 4.71 -25.12
N GLN A 253 6.17 3.63 -25.89
CA GLN A 253 7.18 2.55 -25.88
C GLN A 253 8.59 3.08 -26.16
N SER A 254 8.72 4.29 -26.72
CA SER A 254 10.00 4.96 -26.91
C SER A 254 10.66 5.41 -25.61
N LYS A 255 9.90 5.49 -24.52
CA LYS A 255 10.39 5.84 -23.18
C LYS A 255 10.73 4.64 -22.30
N ILE A 256 10.42 3.45 -22.77
CA ILE A 256 10.73 2.22 -22.04
C ILE A 256 12.22 1.93 -22.17
N ILE A 257 12.95 2.06 -21.06
CA ILE A 257 14.39 1.77 -21.00
C ILE A 257 14.61 0.41 -20.35
N LYS A 258 15.18 -0.52 -21.08
CA LYS A 258 15.61 -1.81 -20.54
C LYS A 258 17.02 -1.68 -19.95
N LEU A 259 17.14 -1.93 -18.66
CA LEU A 259 18.43 -1.78 -17.97
C LEU A 259 19.45 -2.81 -18.41
N ASP A 260 20.66 -2.32 -18.69
CA ASP A 260 21.84 -3.15 -18.94
C ASP A 260 22.38 -3.78 -17.63
N ASN A 261 23.31 -4.71 -17.80
CA ASN A 261 24.08 -5.22 -16.68
C ASN A 261 25.23 -4.26 -16.36
N PHE A 262 25.19 -3.64 -15.20
CA PHE A 262 26.22 -2.71 -14.72
C PHE A 262 27.17 -3.35 -13.71
N ILE A 263 26.91 -4.59 -13.25
CA ILE A 263 27.76 -5.29 -12.29
C ILE A 263 29.16 -5.47 -12.89
N SER A 264 30.17 -5.18 -12.11
CA SER A 264 31.61 -5.12 -12.48
C SER A 264 31.99 -3.94 -13.39
N GLY A 265 31.06 -3.06 -13.74
CA GLY A 265 31.35 -1.85 -14.51
C GLY A 265 31.93 -0.73 -13.67
N ASP A 266 32.71 0.16 -14.32
CA ASP A 266 33.22 1.38 -13.69
C ASP A 266 32.07 2.38 -13.48
N ILE A 267 31.93 2.85 -12.23
CA ILE A 267 30.79 3.69 -11.84
C ILE A 267 30.71 5.01 -12.61
N THR A 268 31.85 5.61 -12.95
CA THR A 268 31.88 6.89 -13.69
C THR A 268 31.33 6.72 -15.10
N SER A 269 31.75 5.67 -15.79
CA SER A 269 31.25 5.35 -17.14
C SER A 269 29.76 5.02 -17.15
N ILE A 270 29.28 4.37 -16.09
CA ILE A 270 27.85 4.05 -15.92
C ILE A 270 27.04 5.32 -15.68
N GLU A 271 27.53 6.24 -14.84
CA GLU A 271 26.86 7.54 -14.61
C GLU A 271 26.71 8.34 -15.89
N GLU A 272 27.77 8.42 -16.69
CA GLU A 272 27.72 9.12 -17.98
C GLU A 272 26.69 8.49 -18.93
N LYS A 273 26.66 7.16 -18.99
CA LYS A 273 25.70 6.41 -19.83
C LYS A 273 24.26 6.64 -19.39
N LEU A 274 23.98 6.56 -18.09
CA LEU A 274 22.62 6.75 -17.55
C LEU A 274 22.16 8.20 -17.68
N LYS A 275 23.05 9.17 -17.53
CA LYS A 275 22.76 10.58 -17.74
C LYS A 275 22.33 10.88 -19.18
N LEU A 276 22.90 10.21 -20.19
CA LEU A 276 22.47 10.32 -21.59
C LEU A 276 21.04 9.79 -21.81
N LEU A 277 20.58 8.91 -20.93
CA LEU A 277 19.22 8.36 -20.93
C LEU A 277 18.26 9.15 -20.02
N ASN A 278 18.70 10.31 -19.50
CA ASN A 278 17.98 11.10 -18.49
C ASN A 278 17.69 10.33 -17.18
N LEU A 279 18.51 9.33 -16.86
CA LEU A 279 18.39 8.57 -15.63
C LEU A 279 19.40 9.05 -14.59
N SER A 280 18.98 9.10 -13.32
CA SER A 280 19.83 9.36 -12.17
C SER A 280 20.18 8.05 -11.45
N ILE A 281 21.30 8.01 -10.76
CA ILE A 281 21.70 6.88 -9.94
C ILE A 281 21.87 7.28 -8.49
N ILE A 282 21.52 6.38 -7.58
CA ILE A 282 21.80 6.47 -6.17
C ILE A 282 22.95 5.51 -5.87
N LYS A 283 24.10 6.06 -5.43
CA LYS A 283 25.27 5.24 -5.05
C LYS A 283 25.18 4.84 -3.59
N LEU A 284 25.27 3.53 -3.34
CA LEU A 284 25.39 2.97 -2.00
C LEU A 284 26.83 2.43 -1.83
N GLY A 285 27.73 3.28 -1.35
CA GLY A 285 29.16 2.97 -1.18
C GLY A 285 30.08 3.89 -1.95
N SER A 286 31.40 3.70 -1.75
CA SER A 286 32.47 4.54 -2.30
C SER A 286 33.41 3.78 -3.26
N GLY A 287 33.05 2.55 -3.64
CA GLY A 287 33.85 1.73 -4.54
C GLY A 287 33.85 2.23 -5.99
N LYS A 288 34.93 1.90 -6.72
CA LYS A 288 35.08 2.25 -8.14
C LYS A 288 34.21 1.39 -9.06
N TYR A 289 33.92 0.16 -8.66
CA TYR A 289 33.18 -0.80 -9.47
C TYR A 289 31.86 -1.17 -8.82
N VAL A 290 30.83 -1.39 -9.66
CA VAL A 290 29.51 -1.81 -9.22
C VAL A 290 29.54 -3.28 -8.84
N ILE A 291 29.21 -3.60 -7.59
CA ILE A 291 29.13 -4.98 -7.08
C ILE A 291 27.68 -5.52 -7.07
N ASN A 292 26.70 -4.62 -7.10
CA ASN A 292 25.29 -4.95 -7.18
C ASN A 292 24.52 -3.79 -7.81
N GLN A 293 23.41 -4.08 -8.47
CA GLN A 293 22.53 -3.07 -9.06
C GLN A 293 21.06 -3.36 -8.74
N TYR A 294 20.29 -2.30 -8.64
CA TYR A 294 18.84 -2.32 -8.57
C TYR A 294 18.26 -1.15 -9.39
N PRO A 295 17.27 -1.36 -10.28
CA PRO A 295 16.70 -2.67 -10.67
C PRO A 295 17.71 -3.60 -11.36
N GLU A 296 17.40 -4.90 -11.39
CA GLU A 296 18.27 -5.90 -11.99
C GLU A 296 18.36 -5.74 -13.52
N LYS A 297 19.41 -6.33 -14.13
CA LYS A 297 19.58 -6.43 -15.58
C LYS A 297 18.31 -6.91 -16.25
N GLY A 298 17.94 -6.23 -17.33
CA GLY A 298 16.81 -6.60 -18.19
C GLY A 298 15.44 -6.18 -17.66
N LYS A 299 15.39 -5.54 -16.48
CA LYS A 299 14.17 -4.89 -16.02
C LYS A 299 13.93 -3.62 -16.82
N THR A 300 12.68 -3.31 -16.99
CA THR A 300 12.18 -2.10 -17.66
C THR A 300 11.97 -1.00 -16.64
N ILE A 301 12.36 0.22 -16.99
CA ILE A 301 12.15 1.43 -16.20
C ILE A 301 11.65 2.55 -17.11
#